data_1872b8565e0f265c5c1fdd1c37345042
#
_entry.id   1872b8565e0f265c5c1fdd1c37345042
#
_cell.length_a   1.000
_cell.length_b   1.000
_cell.length_c   1.000
_cell.angle_alpha   90.00
_cell.angle_beta   90.00
_cell.angle_gamma   90.00
#
_symmetry.space_group_name_H-M   'P 1'
#
loop_
_entity.id
_entity.type
_entity.pdbx_description
1 polymer ?
#
loop_
_entity_poly.entity_id
_entity_poly.type
_entity_poly.pdbx_seq_one_letter_code
_entity_poly.pdbx_strand_id
1 'polypeptide(L)'
;METSLAEEVREKKMTLPPESFFFMSPYRSFTTAGCFSRFSHPAADGENLDGEFQHKMAAAFTAARAAGIAKPIMVGAIPFDTSEPSELFIPTSWETFSRPEKQHSARYASGLQPMDVIQRREIPEQDTFMAMVTRAAALTATPEVDKVVLSRLIDITTRERVDSGALLERLIAQNPASYNFHVPLSDGGVLLGASPELLLRKEGAHFYSLPLAGSARRQPDDVLDREAGHKLLASEKDRHEHELVTQAMKAVLAPRSSELSLPDSPQLITTPTLWHLATQIQGAALANENAMSLACLLHPTPALSGFP
;
A
#
# COMPACT_ATOMS: atom_id res chain seq x y z
N MET A 1 8.20 -47.06 -29.29
CA MET A 1 7.90 -45.72 -29.85
C MET A 1 6.94 -45.05 -28.90
N GLU A 2 7.49 -44.51 -27.82
CA GLU A 2 6.75 -43.70 -26.85
C GLU A 2 7.07 -42.23 -27.15
N THR A 3 6.13 -41.58 -27.74
CA THR A 3 6.21 -40.12 -28.01
C THR A 3 5.91 -39.42 -26.72
N SER A 4 6.93 -38.88 -26.10
CA SER A 4 6.85 -37.96 -24.96
C SER A 4 6.04 -36.73 -25.40
N LEU A 5 4.82 -36.61 -24.92
CA LEU A 5 4.04 -35.38 -24.89
C LEU A 5 4.62 -34.48 -23.79
N ALA A 6 5.72 -33.80 -24.12
CA ALA A 6 6.09 -32.60 -23.41
C ALA A 6 5.08 -31.52 -23.79
N GLU A 7 4.02 -31.39 -23.01
CA GLU A 7 3.14 -30.25 -23.08
C GLU A 7 3.99 -28.98 -22.87
N GLU A 8 4.14 -28.22 -23.94
CA GLU A 8 4.54 -26.81 -23.88
C GLU A 8 3.47 -26.08 -23.07
N VAL A 9 3.67 -25.99 -21.76
CA VAL A 9 3.02 -24.97 -20.96
C VAL A 9 3.63 -23.64 -21.39
N ARG A 10 3.09 -23.05 -22.46
CA ARG A 10 3.36 -21.66 -22.83
C ARG A 10 3.03 -20.83 -21.61
N GLU A 11 4.05 -20.28 -20.98
CA GLU A 11 3.93 -19.29 -19.94
C GLU A 11 3.04 -18.16 -20.46
N LYS A 12 1.80 -18.11 -19.96
CA LYS A 12 0.91 -17.01 -20.26
C LYS A 12 1.44 -15.80 -19.50
N LYS A 13 2.24 -14.98 -20.19
CA LYS A 13 2.69 -13.68 -19.68
C LYS A 13 1.43 -12.94 -19.19
N MET A 14 1.48 -12.39 -17.97
CA MET A 14 0.37 -11.64 -17.42
C MET A 14 0.18 -10.35 -18.24
N THR A 15 -0.64 -10.41 -19.27
CA THR A 15 -1.03 -9.25 -20.06
C THR A 15 -2.13 -8.53 -19.31
N LEU A 16 -1.74 -7.57 -18.48
CA LEU A 16 -2.70 -6.63 -17.90
C LEU A 16 -2.99 -5.54 -18.94
N PRO A 17 -4.27 -5.38 -19.37
CA PRO A 17 -4.64 -4.20 -20.10
C PRO A 17 -4.25 -2.94 -19.32
N PRO A 18 -3.77 -1.87 -19.96
CA PRO A 18 -3.30 -0.66 -19.26
C PRO A 18 -4.35 -0.04 -18.32
N GLU A 19 -5.63 -0.24 -18.62
CA GLU A 19 -6.76 0.28 -17.84
C GLU A 19 -7.24 -0.68 -16.74
N SER A 20 -6.57 -1.81 -16.53
CA SER A 20 -6.96 -2.79 -15.51
C SER A 20 -6.35 -2.44 -14.17
N PHE A 21 -7.18 -2.43 -13.15
CA PHE A 21 -6.72 -2.46 -11.77
C PHE A 21 -6.35 -3.89 -11.39
N PHE A 22 -5.22 -4.03 -10.71
CA PHE A 22 -4.77 -5.31 -10.15
C PHE A 22 -4.41 -5.11 -8.69
N PHE A 23 -4.85 -6.05 -7.86
CA PHE A 23 -4.52 -6.08 -6.45
C PHE A 23 -4.28 -7.52 -5.99
N MET A 24 -3.10 -7.77 -5.45
CA MET A 24 -2.75 -9.06 -4.85
C MET A 24 -2.37 -8.87 -3.39
N SER A 25 -3.03 -9.58 -2.49
CA SER A 25 -2.81 -9.48 -1.06
C SER A 25 -2.84 -10.85 -0.38
N PRO A 26 -2.42 -10.96 0.88
CA PRO A 26 -2.56 -12.19 1.66
C PRO A 26 -4.00 -12.65 1.87
N TYR A 27 -4.97 -11.76 1.71
CA TYR A 27 -6.38 -12.02 2.04
C TYR A 27 -7.25 -12.21 0.80
N ARG A 28 -7.06 -11.38 -0.22
CA ARG A 28 -7.84 -11.42 -1.46
C ARG A 28 -7.00 -10.86 -2.59
N SER A 29 -7.08 -11.52 -3.74
CA SER A 29 -6.46 -11.06 -4.98
C SER A 29 -7.52 -10.95 -6.06
N PHE A 30 -7.51 -9.86 -6.82
CA PHE A 30 -8.49 -9.63 -7.87
C PHE A 30 -7.95 -8.68 -8.93
N THR A 31 -8.54 -8.76 -10.10
CA THR A 31 -8.30 -7.83 -11.22
C THR A 31 -9.62 -7.32 -11.75
N THR A 32 -9.59 -6.20 -12.45
CA THR A 32 -10.79 -5.57 -13.00
C THR A 32 -10.73 -5.44 -14.51
N ALA A 33 -11.88 -5.30 -15.15
CA ALA A 33 -11.98 -5.00 -16.58
C ALA A 33 -12.97 -3.86 -16.81
N GLY A 34 -12.57 -2.94 -17.68
CA GLY A 34 -13.33 -1.75 -18.05
C GLY A 34 -13.52 -0.75 -16.91
N CYS A 35 -14.11 0.38 -17.25
CA CYS A 35 -14.45 1.45 -16.31
C CYS A 35 -15.92 1.85 -16.54
N PHE A 36 -16.77 1.61 -15.55
CA PHE A 36 -18.17 2.07 -15.58
C PHE A 36 -18.23 3.57 -15.29
N SER A 37 -17.57 4.02 -14.22
CA SER A 37 -17.52 5.44 -13.87
C SER A 37 -16.26 5.76 -13.08
N ARG A 38 -15.65 6.92 -13.37
CA ARG A 38 -14.59 7.50 -12.55
C ARG A 38 -15.18 8.31 -11.39
N PHE A 39 -14.45 8.35 -10.30
CA PHE A 39 -14.79 9.10 -9.10
C PHE A 39 -13.57 9.91 -8.69
N SER A 40 -13.62 11.22 -8.91
CA SER A 40 -12.51 12.15 -8.67
C SER A 40 -12.78 13.14 -7.54
N HIS A 41 -13.84 12.91 -6.74
CA HIS A 41 -14.14 13.82 -5.62
C HIS A 41 -13.01 13.75 -4.57
N PRO A 42 -12.50 14.89 -4.07
CA PRO A 42 -11.52 14.94 -3.00
C PRO A 42 -12.01 14.22 -1.74
N ALA A 43 -11.10 13.52 -1.06
CA ALA A 43 -11.44 12.76 0.14
C ALA A 43 -11.26 13.56 1.45
N ALA A 44 -11.22 14.89 1.37
CA ALA A 44 -10.95 15.78 2.51
C ALA A 44 -11.97 15.67 3.67
N ASP A 45 -13.20 15.24 3.36
CA ASP A 45 -14.26 14.97 4.34
C ASP A 45 -14.64 13.48 4.41
N GLY A 46 -13.74 12.61 3.95
CA GLY A 46 -14.02 11.18 3.76
C GLY A 46 -14.31 10.40 5.05
N GLU A 47 -13.87 10.90 6.21
CA GLU A 47 -14.17 10.36 7.53
C GLU A 47 -15.57 10.75 8.05
N ASN A 48 -16.18 11.79 7.47
CA ASN A 48 -17.51 12.25 7.80
C ASN A 48 -18.56 11.46 7.01
N LEU A 49 -19.33 10.62 7.69
CA LEU A 49 -20.36 9.78 7.06
C LEU A 49 -21.49 10.59 6.39
N ASP A 50 -21.74 11.81 6.86
CA ASP A 50 -22.68 12.77 6.29
C ASP A 50 -22.00 13.76 5.32
N GLY A 51 -20.71 13.55 5.02
CA GLY A 51 -19.91 14.37 4.13
C GLY A 51 -20.21 14.14 2.64
N GLU A 52 -19.80 15.09 1.83
CA GLU A 52 -20.04 15.07 0.39
C GLU A 52 -19.35 13.88 -0.30
N PHE A 53 -18.14 13.53 0.14
CA PHE A 53 -17.42 12.37 -0.37
C PHE A 53 -18.24 11.07 -0.20
N GLN A 54 -18.76 10.82 1.00
CA GLN A 54 -19.54 9.62 1.32
C GLN A 54 -20.85 9.58 0.54
N HIS A 55 -21.57 10.71 0.44
CA HIS A 55 -22.82 10.82 -0.31
C HIS A 55 -22.59 10.55 -1.81
N LYS A 56 -21.56 11.15 -2.41
CA LYS A 56 -21.22 10.92 -3.82
C LYS A 56 -20.78 9.47 -4.08
N MET A 57 -20.01 8.89 -3.17
CA MET A 57 -19.61 7.47 -3.27
C MET A 57 -20.84 6.56 -3.21
N ALA A 58 -21.79 6.79 -2.29
CA ALA A 58 -23.02 6.03 -2.20
C ALA A 58 -23.88 6.18 -3.47
N ALA A 59 -23.97 7.39 -4.03
CA ALA A 59 -24.67 7.66 -5.28
C ALA A 59 -24.01 6.90 -6.47
N ALA A 60 -22.68 6.86 -6.55
CA ALA A 60 -21.95 6.12 -7.57
C ALA A 60 -22.24 4.61 -7.50
N PHE A 61 -22.25 4.02 -6.30
CA PHE A 61 -22.65 2.62 -6.10
C PHE A 61 -24.09 2.36 -6.49
N THR A 62 -25.00 3.29 -6.19
CA THR A 62 -26.41 3.19 -6.55
C THR A 62 -26.59 3.22 -8.07
N ALA A 63 -25.91 4.12 -8.76
CA ALA A 63 -25.93 4.19 -10.22
C ALA A 63 -25.37 2.92 -10.87
N ALA A 64 -24.29 2.36 -10.32
CA ALA A 64 -23.71 1.11 -10.83
C ALA A 64 -24.69 -0.07 -10.70
N ARG A 65 -25.38 -0.19 -9.56
CA ARG A 65 -26.41 -1.24 -9.38
C ARG A 65 -27.59 -1.05 -10.34
N ALA A 66 -28.05 0.19 -10.53
CA ALA A 66 -29.12 0.50 -11.47
C ALA A 66 -28.74 0.17 -12.92
N ALA A 67 -27.45 0.28 -13.26
CA ALA A 67 -26.91 -0.12 -14.56
C ALA A 67 -26.67 -1.64 -14.71
N GLY A 68 -27.03 -2.44 -13.72
CA GLY A 68 -26.94 -3.91 -13.77
C GLY A 68 -25.62 -4.50 -13.25
N ILE A 69 -24.73 -3.71 -12.64
CA ILE A 69 -23.54 -4.25 -11.98
C ILE A 69 -23.94 -4.84 -10.63
N ALA A 70 -24.09 -6.15 -10.56
CA ALA A 70 -24.63 -6.84 -9.40
C ALA A 70 -23.82 -6.68 -8.12
N LYS A 71 -22.49 -6.62 -8.25
CA LYS A 71 -21.54 -6.48 -7.13
C LYS A 71 -20.53 -5.39 -7.44
N PRO A 72 -20.94 -4.11 -7.44
CA PRO A 72 -20.01 -3.01 -7.72
C PRO A 72 -18.96 -2.91 -6.62
N ILE A 73 -17.73 -2.68 -7.02
CA ILE A 73 -16.61 -2.32 -6.16
C ILE A 73 -16.06 -0.96 -6.59
N MET A 74 -15.46 -0.23 -5.67
CA MET A 74 -14.69 0.97 -5.98
C MET A 74 -13.22 0.66 -5.72
N VAL A 75 -12.37 0.97 -6.69
CA VAL A 75 -10.92 0.71 -6.65
C VAL A 75 -10.18 1.94 -7.12
N GLY A 76 -8.89 2.03 -6.77
CA GLY A 76 -8.05 3.14 -7.21
C GLY A 76 -7.09 3.60 -6.12
N ALA A 77 -6.76 4.90 -6.15
CA ALA A 77 -5.88 5.55 -5.20
C ALA A 77 -6.48 6.89 -4.73
N ILE A 78 -6.18 7.25 -3.49
CA ILE A 78 -6.46 8.57 -2.94
C ILE A 78 -5.10 9.23 -2.72
N PRO A 79 -4.89 10.48 -3.19
CA PRO A 79 -3.66 11.22 -2.99
C PRO A 79 -3.33 11.41 -1.50
N PHE A 80 -2.05 11.62 -1.19
CA PHE A 80 -1.63 11.95 0.18
C PHE A 80 -2.29 13.24 0.67
N ASP A 81 -2.33 14.26 -0.18
CA ASP A 81 -3.17 15.43 0.04
C ASP A 81 -4.61 15.11 -0.35
N THR A 82 -5.45 14.88 0.64
CA THR A 82 -6.85 14.50 0.45
C THR A 82 -7.71 15.62 -0.13
N SER A 83 -7.20 16.84 -0.26
CA SER A 83 -7.86 17.96 -0.94
C SER A 83 -7.71 17.87 -2.48
N GLU A 84 -6.79 17.05 -2.97
CA GLU A 84 -6.63 16.75 -4.39
C GLU A 84 -7.67 15.75 -4.90
N PRO A 85 -7.95 15.73 -6.22
CA PRO A 85 -8.89 14.79 -6.81
C PRO A 85 -8.50 13.33 -6.57
N SER A 86 -9.45 12.51 -6.11
CA SER A 86 -9.25 11.06 -5.98
C SER A 86 -9.14 10.38 -7.33
N GLU A 87 -8.30 9.37 -7.43
CA GLU A 87 -8.13 8.49 -8.60
C GLU A 87 -8.87 7.17 -8.39
N LEU A 88 -10.19 7.26 -8.12
CA LEU A 88 -11.05 6.10 -7.88
C LEU A 88 -11.94 5.82 -9.09
N PHE A 89 -12.38 4.56 -9.23
CA PHE A 89 -13.36 4.19 -10.24
C PHE A 89 -14.15 2.93 -9.84
N ILE A 90 -15.32 2.78 -10.46
CA ILE A 90 -16.10 1.55 -10.43
C ILE A 90 -15.83 0.82 -11.75
N PRO A 91 -15.26 -0.41 -11.73
CA PRO A 91 -15.04 -1.19 -12.93
C PRO A 91 -16.36 -1.78 -13.45
N THR A 92 -16.39 -2.10 -14.76
CA THR A 92 -17.52 -2.81 -15.37
C THR A 92 -17.63 -4.24 -14.85
N SER A 93 -16.52 -4.90 -14.62
CA SER A 93 -16.44 -6.23 -14.03
C SER A 93 -15.15 -6.44 -13.25
N TRP A 94 -15.15 -7.44 -12.41
CA TRP A 94 -13.97 -7.87 -11.68
C TRP A 94 -14.01 -9.37 -11.41
N GLU A 95 -12.83 -9.97 -11.27
CA GLU A 95 -12.66 -11.38 -10.97
C GLU A 95 -11.58 -11.60 -9.91
N THR A 96 -11.77 -12.64 -9.10
CA THR A 96 -10.76 -13.05 -8.11
C THR A 96 -9.86 -14.12 -8.71
N PHE A 97 -8.60 -14.13 -8.28
CA PHE A 97 -7.66 -15.18 -8.63
C PHE A 97 -6.91 -15.67 -7.38
N SER A 98 -6.42 -16.90 -7.46
CA SER A 98 -5.57 -17.48 -6.42
C SER A 98 -4.15 -16.91 -6.52
N ARG A 99 -3.55 -16.64 -5.38
CA ARG A 99 -2.15 -16.21 -5.33
C ARG A 99 -1.24 -17.33 -5.87
N PRO A 100 -0.25 -17.02 -6.73
CA PRO A 100 0.71 -18.01 -7.20
C PRO A 100 1.47 -18.63 -6.02
N GLU A 101 1.64 -19.94 -6.03
CA GLU A 101 2.48 -20.62 -5.04
C GLU A 101 3.96 -20.17 -5.17
N LYS A 102 4.67 -20.15 -4.04
CA LYS A 102 6.05 -19.62 -3.92
C LYS A 102 7.07 -20.19 -4.94
N GLN A 103 6.79 -21.33 -5.54
CA GLN A 103 7.69 -21.98 -6.52
C GLN A 103 7.82 -21.24 -7.86
N HIS A 104 6.89 -20.36 -8.20
CA HIS A 104 6.94 -19.59 -9.45
C HIS A 104 7.70 -18.26 -9.33
N SER A 105 8.03 -17.81 -8.12
CA SER A 105 8.67 -16.51 -7.90
C SER A 105 10.10 -16.40 -8.48
N ALA A 106 10.83 -17.51 -8.57
CA ALA A 106 12.19 -17.52 -9.13
C ALA A 106 12.24 -17.34 -10.66
N ARG A 107 11.15 -17.64 -11.38
CA ARG A 107 11.08 -17.56 -12.85
C ARG A 107 10.82 -16.13 -13.36
N TYR A 108 10.17 -15.29 -12.58
CA TYR A 108 9.85 -13.92 -12.98
C TYR A 108 11.03 -12.95 -12.95
N ALA A 109 12.14 -13.34 -12.31
CA ALA A 109 13.31 -12.45 -12.16
C ALA A 109 14.16 -12.32 -13.43
N SER A 110 13.94 -13.13 -14.46
CA SER A 110 14.87 -13.29 -15.59
C SER A 110 14.49 -12.55 -16.88
N GLY A 111 13.38 -11.82 -16.94
CA GLY A 111 12.81 -11.37 -18.22
C GLY A 111 12.85 -9.87 -18.54
N LEU A 112 13.20 -9.00 -17.60
CA LEU A 112 13.27 -7.56 -17.90
C LEU A 112 14.61 -7.22 -18.58
N GLN A 113 14.53 -6.73 -19.82
CA GLN A 113 15.65 -6.04 -20.46
C GLN A 113 16.04 -4.82 -19.60
N PRO A 114 17.34 -4.48 -19.52
CA PRO A 114 17.77 -3.25 -18.88
C PRO A 114 17.03 -2.07 -19.51
N MET A 115 16.40 -1.23 -18.68
CA MET A 115 15.77 -0.01 -19.17
C MET A 115 16.85 0.97 -19.64
N ASP A 116 16.72 1.47 -20.87
CA ASP A 116 17.60 2.51 -21.40
C ASP A 116 17.21 3.85 -20.76
N VAL A 117 17.88 4.19 -19.65
CA VAL A 117 17.66 5.43 -18.90
C VAL A 117 18.36 6.57 -19.61
N ILE A 118 17.58 7.55 -20.09
CA ILE A 118 18.09 8.76 -20.75
C ILE A 118 18.42 9.84 -19.72
N GLN A 119 17.56 10.00 -18.71
CA GLN A 119 17.70 11.02 -17.68
C GLN A 119 17.26 10.49 -16.32
N ARG A 120 17.96 10.92 -15.29
CA ARG A 120 17.59 10.73 -13.89
C ARG A 120 17.68 12.09 -13.19
N ARG A 121 16.61 12.50 -12.51
CA ARG A 121 16.53 13.74 -11.74
C ARG A 121 16.05 13.42 -10.33
N GLU A 122 16.76 13.92 -9.34
CA GLU A 122 16.39 13.81 -7.92
C GLU A 122 15.69 15.10 -7.48
N ILE A 123 14.54 15.00 -6.78
CA ILE A 123 13.71 16.13 -6.36
C ILE A 123 13.36 15.98 -4.87
N PRO A 124 13.92 16.79 -3.98
CA PRO A 124 15.04 17.72 -4.25
C PRO A 124 16.36 16.98 -4.52
N GLU A 125 17.35 17.72 -4.98
CA GLU A 125 18.72 17.21 -5.16
C GLU A 125 19.32 16.73 -3.82
N GLN A 126 20.33 15.86 -3.89
CA GLN A 126 20.91 15.17 -2.75
C GLN A 126 21.32 16.12 -1.62
N ASP A 127 22.06 17.18 -1.93
CA ASP A 127 22.56 18.12 -0.91
C ASP A 127 21.42 18.85 -0.18
N THR A 128 20.39 19.24 -0.93
CA THR A 128 19.18 19.85 -0.38
C THR A 128 18.45 18.85 0.53
N PHE A 129 18.31 17.58 0.10
CA PHE A 129 17.68 16.57 0.93
C PHE A 129 18.47 16.28 2.21
N MET A 130 19.80 16.21 2.14
CA MET A 130 20.67 16.04 3.31
C MET A 130 20.52 17.21 4.30
N ALA A 131 20.44 18.45 3.80
CA ALA A 131 20.19 19.63 4.63
C ALA A 131 18.80 19.57 5.31
N MET A 132 17.77 19.10 4.59
CA MET A 132 16.43 18.85 5.16
C MET A 132 16.47 17.82 6.28
N VAL A 133 17.17 16.70 6.09
CA VAL A 133 17.34 15.66 7.11
C VAL A 133 18.05 16.21 8.35
N THR A 134 19.13 16.98 8.16
CA THR A 134 19.86 17.61 9.27
C THR A 134 18.97 18.55 10.08
N ARG A 135 18.18 19.38 9.38
CA ARG A 135 17.23 20.29 10.03
C ARG A 135 16.12 19.51 10.76
N ALA A 136 15.55 18.48 10.15
CA ALA A 136 14.53 17.64 10.76
C ALA A 136 15.05 16.96 12.03
N ALA A 137 16.25 16.38 11.99
CA ALA A 137 16.89 15.76 13.15
C ALA A 137 17.12 16.76 14.30
N ALA A 138 17.42 18.02 13.98
CA ALA A 138 17.55 19.08 14.99
C ALA A 138 16.19 19.46 15.60
N LEU A 139 15.12 19.48 14.79
CA LEU A 139 13.77 19.78 15.27
C LEU A 139 13.20 18.67 16.15
N THR A 140 13.42 17.39 15.81
CA THR A 140 12.96 16.25 16.63
C THR A 140 13.75 16.11 17.95
N ALA A 141 14.80 16.90 18.16
CA ALA A 141 15.48 17.03 19.46
C ALA A 141 14.83 18.10 20.35
N THR A 142 13.83 18.80 19.88
CA THR A 142 13.05 19.81 20.62
C THR A 142 11.65 19.27 20.92
N PRO A 143 10.91 19.86 21.88
CA PRO A 143 9.54 19.42 22.18
C PRO A 143 8.49 19.87 21.12
N GLU A 144 8.91 20.46 20.02
CA GLU A 144 8.00 20.99 19.00
C GLU A 144 7.55 19.90 17.99
N VAL A 145 8.41 18.90 17.77
CA VAL A 145 8.15 17.82 16.79
C VAL A 145 8.72 16.51 17.33
N ASP A 146 7.88 15.54 17.63
CA ASP A 146 8.32 14.23 18.09
C ASP A 146 8.79 13.34 16.93
N LYS A 147 8.17 13.48 15.76
CA LYS A 147 8.46 12.65 14.59
C LYS A 147 8.18 13.40 13.29
N VAL A 148 9.04 13.20 12.30
CA VAL A 148 8.79 13.63 10.92
C VAL A 148 9.32 12.61 9.94
N VAL A 149 8.55 12.34 8.88
CA VAL A 149 8.96 11.49 7.76
C VAL A 149 9.30 12.39 6.57
N LEU A 150 10.52 12.25 6.07
CA LEU A 150 10.97 12.98 4.88
C LEU A 150 11.03 12.03 3.68
N SER A 151 10.62 12.53 2.53
CA SER A 151 10.68 11.82 1.27
C SER A 151 11.28 12.67 0.16
N ARG A 152 11.73 12.03 -0.91
CA ARG A 152 12.12 12.68 -2.16
C ARG A 152 11.66 11.87 -3.36
N LEU A 153 11.56 12.52 -4.50
CA LEU A 153 11.25 11.88 -5.76
C LEU A 153 12.53 11.59 -6.56
N ILE A 154 12.50 10.53 -7.34
CA ILE A 154 13.47 10.24 -8.40
C ILE A 154 12.69 10.15 -9.69
N ASP A 155 12.85 11.14 -10.55
CA ASP A 155 12.25 11.21 -11.88
C ASP A 155 13.21 10.54 -12.88
N ILE A 156 12.72 9.51 -13.56
CA ILE A 156 13.51 8.70 -14.49
C ILE A 156 12.84 8.74 -15.86
N THR A 157 13.56 9.25 -16.85
CA THR A 157 13.14 9.22 -18.25
C THR A 157 13.82 8.05 -18.96
N THR A 158 13.03 7.21 -19.59
CA THR A 158 13.51 6.08 -20.40
C THR A 158 13.28 6.34 -21.89
N ARG A 159 14.10 5.73 -22.77
CA ARG A 159 13.97 5.86 -24.21
C ARG A 159 12.65 5.26 -24.71
N GLU A 160 12.25 4.15 -24.16
CA GLU A 160 11.03 3.44 -24.51
C GLU A 160 10.03 3.50 -23.35
N ARG A 161 8.75 3.34 -23.68
CA ARG A 161 7.70 3.26 -22.67
C ARG A 161 7.94 2.08 -21.74
N VAL A 162 7.85 2.33 -20.46
CA VAL A 162 8.01 1.28 -19.43
C VAL A 162 6.83 0.32 -19.49
N ASP A 163 7.13 -0.99 -19.55
CA ASP A 163 6.14 -2.06 -19.42
C ASP A 163 5.75 -2.23 -17.93
N SER A 164 4.63 -1.61 -17.55
CA SER A 164 4.13 -1.66 -16.17
C SER A 164 3.72 -3.07 -15.73
N GLY A 165 3.28 -3.92 -16.65
CA GLY A 165 2.96 -5.31 -16.39
C GLY A 165 4.21 -6.12 -16.01
N ALA A 166 5.30 -5.97 -16.78
CA ALA A 166 6.56 -6.62 -16.48
C ALA A 166 7.19 -6.11 -15.15
N LEU A 167 7.03 -4.82 -14.83
CA LEU A 167 7.44 -4.28 -13.53
C LEU A 167 6.61 -4.87 -12.39
N LEU A 168 5.31 -5.00 -12.55
CA LEU A 168 4.43 -5.60 -11.55
C LEU A 168 4.81 -7.08 -11.30
N GLU A 169 5.03 -7.87 -12.37
CA GLU A 169 5.50 -9.26 -12.24
C GLU A 169 6.78 -9.35 -11.39
N ARG A 170 7.73 -8.43 -11.63
CA ARG A 170 8.97 -8.37 -10.85
C ARG A 170 8.73 -7.98 -9.39
N LEU A 171 7.86 -7.01 -9.13
CA LEU A 171 7.48 -6.63 -7.76
C LEU A 171 6.85 -7.79 -7.02
N ILE A 172 5.94 -8.54 -7.65
CA ILE A 172 5.32 -9.73 -7.08
C ILE A 172 6.37 -10.81 -6.77
N ALA A 173 7.30 -11.05 -7.70
CA ALA A 173 8.37 -12.02 -7.49
C ALA A 173 9.29 -11.66 -6.32
N GLN A 174 9.61 -10.37 -6.19
CA GLN A 174 10.45 -9.86 -5.10
C GLN A 174 9.70 -9.74 -3.77
N ASN A 175 8.39 -9.45 -3.79
CA ASN A 175 7.59 -9.17 -2.62
C ASN A 175 6.30 -10.01 -2.59
N PRO A 176 6.41 -11.34 -2.60
CA PRO A 176 5.23 -12.21 -2.75
C PRO A 176 4.27 -12.15 -1.56
N ALA A 177 4.70 -11.68 -0.38
CA ALA A 177 3.87 -11.54 0.82
C ALA A 177 3.25 -10.16 0.99
N SER A 178 3.63 -9.19 0.17
CA SER A 178 3.16 -7.80 0.25
C SER A 178 1.83 -7.59 -0.48
N TYR A 179 1.27 -6.41 -0.31
CA TYR A 179 0.15 -5.89 -1.10
C TYR A 179 0.72 -5.36 -2.40
N ASN A 180 0.57 -6.12 -3.48
CA ASN A 180 1.04 -5.74 -4.81
C ASN A 180 -0.13 -5.14 -5.57
N PHE A 181 0.08 -3.99 -6.19
CA PHE A 181 -0.98 -3.26 -6.87
C PHE A 181 -0.52 -2.60 -8.17
N HIS A 182 -1.47 -2.47 -9.08
CA HIS A 182 -1.39 -1.70 -10.32
C HIS A 182 -2.69 -0.93 -10.46
N VAL A 183 -2.59 0.40 -10.40
CA VAL A 183 -3.73 1.32 -10.40
C VAL A 183 -3.62 2.22 -11.64
N PRO A 184 -4.55 2.11 -12.59
CA PRO A 184 -4.62 3.03 -13.73
C PRO A 184 -5.06 4.40 -13.27
N LEU A 185 -4.32 5.45 -13.66
CA LEU A 185 -4.62 6.83 -13.32
C LEU A 185 -5.38 7.54 -14.47
N SER A 186 -6.00 8.67 -14.15
CA SER A 186 -6.84 9.42 -15.10
C SER A 186 -6.04 10.08 -16.24
N ASP A 187 -4.77 10.37 -16.01
CA ASP A 187 -3.83 10.93 -16.98
C ASP A 187 -3.22 9.91 -17.97
N GLY A 188 -3.60 8.63 -17.83
CA GLY A 188 -3.02 7.51 -18.58
C GLY A 188 -1.74 6.95 -17.99
N GLY A 189 -1.31 7.47 -16.85
CA GLY A 189 -0.26 6.91 -16.01
C GLY A 189 -0.71 5.68 -15.24
N VAL A 190 0.22 5.10 -14.49
CA VAL A 190 -0.03 3.95 -13.63
C VAL A 190 0.71 4.14 -12.32
N LEU A 191 0.00 4.00 -11.21
CA LEU A 191 0.61 3.82 -9.90
C LEU A 191 0.77 2.32 -9.63
N LEU A 192 1.99 1.87 -9.40
CA LEU A 192 2.27 0.47 -9.06
C LEU A 192 3.24 0.37 -7.89
N GLY A 193 3.10 -0.71 -7.12
CA GLY A 193 3.93 -0.90 -5.94
C GLY A 193 3.71 -2.23 -5.24
N ALA A 194 4.54 -2.44 -4.22
CA ALA A 194 4.44 -3.54 -3.27
C ALA A 194 4.63 -3.00 -1.85
N SER A 195 3.58 -2.99 -1.05
CA SER A 195 3.61 -2.50 0.34
C SER A 195 3.45 -3.65 1.32
N PRO A 196 4.27 -3.74 2.36
CA PRO A 196 4.07 -4.70 3.45
C PRO A 196 3.01 -4.23 4.46
N GLU A 197 2.61 -2.98 4.42
CA GLU A 197 1.80 -2.32 5.43
C GLU A 197 0.30 -2.34 5.08
N LEU A 198 -0.53 -2.63 6.07
CA LEU A 198 -1.99 -2.58 5.97
C LEU A 198 -2.53 -1.38 6.73
N LEU A 199 -3.01 -0.37 6.00
CA LEU A 199 -3.70 0.75 6.63
C LEU A 199 -5.00 0.29 7.29
N LEU A 200 -5.89 -0.36 6.53
CA LEU A 200 -7.14 -0.89 7.04
C LEU A 200 -7.70 -2.01 6.17
N ARG A 201 -8.23 -3.04 6.79
CA ARG A 201 -9.12 -4.05 6.22
C ARG A 201 -10.37 -4.15 7.09
N LYS A 202 -11.56 -4.05 6.51
CA LYS A 202 -12.82 -4.18 7.22
C LYS A 202 -13.67 -5.31 6.59
N GLU A 203 -14.17 -6.21 7.41
CA GLU A 203 -15.07 -7.30 7.04
C GLU A 203 -16.25 -7.37 8.02
N GLY A 204 -17.44 -7.08 7.54
CA GLY A 204 -18.59 -6.91 8.43
C GLY A 204 -18.34 -5.79 9.45
N ALA A 205 -18.48 -6.06 10.74
CA ALA A 205 -18.18 -5.13 11.81
C ALA A 205 -16.66 -5.08 12.14
N HIS A 206 -15.91 -6.14 11.85
CA HIS A 206 -14.52 -6.24 12.26
C HIS A 206 -13.57 -5.48 11.33
N PHE A 207 -12.55 -4.87 11.90
CA PHE A 207 -11.46 -4.25 11.14
C PHE A 207 -10.10 -4.69 11.67
N TYR A 208 -9.10 -4.58 10.79
CA TYR A 208 -7.71 -4.94 11.01
C TYR A 208 -6.81 -3.88 10.40
N SER A 209 -5.73 -3.55 11.09
CA SER A 209 -4.65 -2.71 10.63
C SER A 209 -3.31 -3.31 11.06
N LEU A 210 -2.25 -3.05 10.30
CA LEU A 210 -0.91 -3.51 10.62
C LEU A 210 0.09 -2.40 10.29
N PRO A 211 0.16 -1.34 11.13
CA PRO A 211 1.16 -0.29 10.95
C PRO A 211 2.57 -0.82 11.14
N LEU A 212 3.49 -0.28 10.35
CA LEU A 212 4.91 -0.55 10.40
C LEU A 212 5.67 0.75 10.66
N ALA A 213 6.50 0.78 11.70
CA ALA A 213 7.43 1.87 11.95
C ALA A 213 8.66 1.31 12.66
N GLY A 214 9.85 1.75 12.26
CA GLY A 214 11.11 1.13 12.64
C GLY A 214 11.46 -0.05 11.74
N SER A 215 12.65 0.03 11.08
CA SER A 215 13.09 -1.00 10.13
C SER A 215 14.60 -1.20 10.18
N ALA A 216 15.04 -2.44 9.95
CA ALA A 216 16.44 -2.80 9.83
C ALA A 216 16.68 -3.67 8.60
N ARG A 217 17.84 -3.51 7.96
CA ARG A 217 18.20 -4.28 6.78
C ARG A 217 18.42 -5.75 7.15
N ARG A 218 17.88 -6.66 6.32
CA ARG A 218 18.19 -8.09 6.39
C ARG A 218 19.66 -8.33 6.06
N GLN A 219 20.24 -9.36 6.68
CA GLN A 219 21.64 -9.74 6.48
C GLN A 219 21.70 -11.07 5.71
N PRO A 220 22.73 -11.28 4.88
CA PRO A 220 22.89 -12.56 4.16
C PRO A 220 23.21 -13.75 5.07
N ASP A 221 23.85 -13.52 6.20
CA ASP A 221 24.18 -14.52 7.20
C ASP A 221 23.05 -14.65 8.21
N ASP A 222 22.57 -15.86 8.48
CA ASP A 222 21.41 -16.12 9.35
C ASP A 222 21.60 -15.70 10.81
N VAL A 223 22.84 -15.70 11.32
CA VAL A 223 23.14 -15.29 12.71
C VAL A 223 23.08 -13.77 12.78
N LEU A 224 23.76 -13.08 11.87
CA LEU A 224 23.75 -11.63 11.78
C LEU A 224 22.34 -11.09 11.46
N ASP A 225 21.56 -11.83 10.69
CA ASP A 225 20.18 -11.46 10.37
C ASP A 225 19.28 -11.49 11.60
N ARG A 226 19.35 -12.55 12.39
CA ARG A 226 18.62 -12.63 13.69
C ARG A 226 19.07 -11.55 14.64
N GLU A 227 20.38 -11.27 14.72
CA GLU A 227 20.90 -10.19 15.56
C GLU A 227 20.38 -8.82 15.11
N ALA A 228 20.30 -8.55 13.81
CA ALA A 228 19.73 -7.32 13.27
C ALA A 228 18.25 -7.15 13.70
N GLY A 229 17.45 -8.21 13.61
CA GLY A 229 16.07 -8.22 14.10
C GLY A 229 15.98 -7.98 15.61
N HIS A 230 16.80 -8.65 16.42
CA HIS A 230 16.82 -8.45 17.86
C HIS A 230 17.27 -7.05 18.26
N LYS A 231 18.26 -6.48 17.57
CA LYS A 231 18.70 -5.09 17.77
C LYS A 231 17.58 -4.09 17.48
N LEU A 232 16.84 -4.32 16.39
CA LEU A 232 15.67 -3.49 16.07
C LEU A 232 14.61 -3.56 17.18
N LEU A 233 14.26 -4.78 17.63
CA LEU A 233 13.27 -4.98 18.68
C LEU A 233 13.70 -4.36 20.02
N ALA A 234 15.00 -4.31 20.31
CA ALA A 234 15.56 -3.72 21.53
C ALA A 234 15.86 -2.22 21.41
N SER A 235 15.77 -1.63 20.21
CA SER A 235 16.06 -0.21 19.97
C SER A 235 15.01 0.67 20.63
N GLU A 236 15.40 1.44 21.62
CA GLU A 236 14.51 2.42 22.30
C GLU A 236 13.98 3.46 21.31
N LYS A 237 14.85 3.96 20.42
CA LYS A 237 14.47 4.94 19.38
C LYS A 237 13.39 4.37 18.46
N ASP A 238 13.59 3.18 17.90
CA ASP A 238 12.66 2.59 16.93
C ASP A 238 11.35 2.18 17.59
N ARG A 239 11.40 1.71 18.84
CA ARG A 239 10.21 1.41 19.65
C ARG A 239 9.41 2.67 19.97
N HIS A 240 10.07 3.77 20.33
CA HIS A 240 9.41 5.05 20.56
C HIS A 240 8.73 5.56 19.28
N GLU A 241 9.44 5.53 18.15
CA GLU A 241 8.87 5.88 16.84
C GLU A 241 7.62 5.05 16.53
N HIS A 242 7.68 3.74 16.77
CA HIS A 242 6.55 2.83 16.55
C HIS A 242 5.38 3.12 17.49
N GLU A 243 5.65 3.44 18.76
CA GLU A 243 4.64 3.78 19.75
C GLU A 243 3.86 5.04 19.37
N LEU A 244 4.52 6.10 18.86
CA LEU A 244 3.84 7.30 18.37
C LEU A 244 2.80 6.94 17.30
N VAL A 245 3.13 6.04 16.37
CA VAL A 245 2.19 5.59 15.32
C VAL A 245 1.01 4.84 15.92
N THR A 246 1.26 3.85 16.78
CA THR A 246 0.20 3.01 17.35
C THR A 246 -0.73 3.77 18.30
N GLN A 247 -0.20 4.71 19.09
CA GLN A 247 -0.99 5.56 19.97
C GLN A 247 -1.87 6.54 19.18
N ALA A 248 -1.33 7.16 18.12
CA ALA A 248 -2.12 8.02 17.25
C ALA A 248 -3.28 7.25 16.59
N MET A 249 -3.00 6.05 16.05
CA MET A 249 -4.05 5.22 15.45
C MET A 249 -5.08 4.77 16.48
N LYS A 250 -4.65 4.39 17.69
CA LYS A 250 -5.54 4.05 18.81
C LYS A 250 -6.47 5.22 19.16
N ALA A 251 -5.92 6.42 19.27
CA ALA A 251 -6.68 7.61 19.64
C ALA A 251 -7.83 7.91 18.67
N VAL A 252 -7.62 7.74 17.37
CA VAL A 252 -8.66 8.00 16.36
C VAL A 252 -9.62 6.81 16.17
N LEU A 253 -9.17 5.57 16.35
CA LEU A 253 -10.02 4.39 16.20
C LEU A 253 -10.90 4.11 17.43
N ALA A 254 -10.44 4.40 18.65
CA ALA A 254 -11.18 4.07 19.86
C ALA A 254 -12.60 4.69 19.92
N PRO A 255 -12.83 5.97 19.57
CA PRO A 255 -14.18 6.55 19.54
C PRO A 255 -15.11 5.96 18.46
N ARG A 256 -14.55 5.27 17.46
CA ARG A 256 -15.27 4.70 16.31
C ARG A 256 -15.46 3.18 16.44
N SER A 257 -15.06 2.60 17.57
CA SER A 257 -15.06 1.16 17.81
C SER A 257 -15.88 0.80 19.02
N SER A 258 -16.61 -0.31 18.97
CA SER A 258 -17.22 -0.94 20.15
C SER A 258 -16.21 -1.82 20.91
N GLU A 259 -15.20 -2.33 20.20
CA GLU A 259 -14.10 -3.10 20.73
C GLU A 259 -12.82 -2.70 19.99
N LEU A 260 -11.71 -2.57 20.72
CA LEU A 260 -10.39 -2.26 20.16
C LEU A 260 -9.31 -3.01 20.95
N SER A 261 -8.47 -3.75 20.25
CA SER A 261 -7.38 -4.53 20.81
C SER A 261 -6.06 -4.20 20.11
N LEU A 262 -5.05 -3.89 20.92
CA LEU A 262 -3.67 -3.69 20.48
C LEU A 262 -2.77 -4.42 21.47
N PRO A 263 -1.74 -5.16 21.02
CA PRO A 263 -0.66 -5.64 21.88
C PRO A 263 0.15 -4.47 22.47
N ASP A 264 0.64 -4.65 23.70
CA ASP A 264 1.46 -3.66 24.41
C ASP A 264 2.88 -3.51 23.80
N SER A 265 3.31 -4.47 23.02
CA SER A 265 4.64 -4.49 22.40
C SER A 265 4.56 -4.88 20.92
N PRO A 266 5.41 -4.28 20.07
CA PRO A 266 5.49 -4.67 18.67
C PRO A 266 6.11 -6.06 18.51
N GLN A 267 5.80 -6.70 17.40
CA GLN A 267 6.44 -7.92 16.93
C GLN A 267 7.33 -7.64 15.74
N LEU A 268 8.29 -8.54 15.48
CA LEU A 268 9.09 -8.49 14.26
C LEU A 268 8.37 -9.18 13.12
N ILE A 269 8.29 -8.50 11.99
CA ILE A 269 7.91 -9.12 10.72
C ILE A 269 9.02 -8.91 9.68
N THR A 270 9.02 -9.70 8.62
CA THR A 270 10.04 -9.62 7.58
C THR A 270 9.44 -9.39 6.21
N THR A 271 10.12 -8.57 5.44
CA THR A 271 10.08 -8.57 3.98
C THR A 271 11.35 -9.26 3.45
N PRO A 272 11.50 -9.48 2.16
CA PRO A 272 12.72 -10.05 1.61
C PRO A 272 14.00 -9.27 1.94
N THR A 273 13.90 -7.97 2.18
CA THR A 273 15.04 -7.06 2.36
C THR A 273 15.13 -6.40 3.73
N LEU A 274 14.04 -6.37 4.48
CA LEU A 274 13.93 -5.63 5.74
C LEU A 274 13.27 -6.45 6.85
N TRP A 275 13.68 -6.18 8.09
CA TRP A 275 12.95 -6.38 9.32
C TRP A 275 12.11 -5.14 9.61
N HIS A 276 10.91 -5.32 10.17
CA HIS A 276 10.04 -4.23 10.61
C HIS A 276 9.48 -4.52 11.99
N LEU A 277 9.31 -3.45 12.78
CA LEU A 277 8.40 -3.48 13.92
C LEU A 277 6.96 -3.34 13.43
N ALA A 278 6.09 -4.20 13.91
CA ALA A 278 4.68 -4.26 13.52
C ALA A 278 3.78 -4.45 14.74
N THR A 279 2.62 -3.80 14.75
CA THR A 279 1.58 -4.02 15.76
C THR A 279 0.26 -4.32 15.06
N GLN A 280 -0.32 -5.48 15.36
CA GLN A 280 -1.65 -5.80 14.86
C GLN A 280 -2.71 -5.07 15.67
N ILE A 281 -3.41 -4.14 15.04
CA ILE A 281 -4.58 -3.46 15.58
C ILE A 281 -5.81 -4.14 15.04
N GLN A 282 -6.75 -4.51 15.91
CA GLN A 282 -8.01 -5.12 15.51
C GLN A 282 -9.15 -4.63 16.39
N GLY A 283 -10.36 -4.62 15.83
CA GLY A 283 -11.52 -4.16 16.57
C GLY A 283 -12.83 -4.41 15.84
N ALA A 284 -13.90 -4.02 16.51
CA ALA A 284 -15.24 -3.99 15.92
C ALA A 284 -15.67 -2.52 15.79
N ALA A 285 -15.92 -2.09 14.56
CA ALA A 285 -16.36 -0.73 14.27
C ALA A 285 -17.81 -0.52 14.70
N LEU A 286 -18.17 0.73 15.03
CA LEU A 286 -19.56 1.13 15.24
C LEU A 286 -20.41 0.84 13.99
N ALA A 287 -21.72 0.62 14.17
CA ALA A 287 -22.61 0.09 13.14
C ALA A 287 -22.70 0.93 11.87
N ASN A 288 -22.48 2.23 11.98
CA ASN A 288 -22.54 3.20 10.87
C ASN A 288 -21.19 3.36 10.14
N GLU A 289 -20.08 2.90 10.72
CA GLU A 289 -18.74 3.07 10.11
C GLU A 289 -18.55 2.13 8.91
N ASN A 290 -17.98 2.66 7.84
CA ASN A 290 -17.58 1.89 6.67
C ASN A 290 -16.05 1.84 6.53
N ALA A 291 -15.52 1.05 5.59
CA ALA A 291 -14.08 0.90 5.41
C ALA A 291 -13.42 2.21 4.97
N MET A 292 -14.11 3.01 4.17
CA MET A 292 -13.56 4.28 3.65
C MET A 292 -13.55 5.35 4.74
N SER A 293 -14.60 5.45 5.57
CA SER A 293 -14.62 6.43 6.67
C SER A 293 -13.47 6.19 7.66
N LEU A 294 -13.23 4.93 8.03
CA LEU A 294 -12.12 4.59 8.92
C LEU A 294 -10.75 4.77 8.25
N ALA A 295 -10.61 4.47 6.95
CA ALA A 295 -9.35 4.69 6.24
C ALA A 295 -9.01 6.19 6.12
N CYS A 296 -9.99 7.03 5.79
CA CYS A 296 -9.81 8.48 5.75
C CYS A 296 -9.50 9.07 7.14
N LEU A 297 -10.14 8.54 8.18
CA LEU A 297 -9.86 8.93 9.57
C LEU A 297 -8.41 8.62 9.99
N LEU A 298 -7.85 7.50 9.51
CA LEU A 298 -6.48 7.10 9.81
C LEU A 298 -5.44 7.86 8.98
N HIS A 299 -5.81 8.38 7.81
CA HIS A 299 -4.86 9.01 6.90
C HIS A 299 -4.70 10.53 7.19
N PRO A 300 -3.45 11.05 7.22
CA PRO A 300 -2.19 10.30 7.19
C PRO A 300 -1.81 9.80 8.58
N THR A 301 -1.32 8.55 8.68
CA THR A 301 -0.75 8.07 9.94
C THR A 301 0.63 8.68 10.16
N PRO A 302 1.13 8.75 11.42
CA PRO A 302 2.49 9.19 11.68
C PRO A 302 3.59 8.28 11.10
N ALA A 303 3.23 7.10 10.57
CA ALA A 303 4.15 6.26 9.79
C ALA A 303 4.57 6.90 8.47
N LEU A 304 3.71 7.75 7.87
CA LEU A 304 3.93 8.42 6.59
C LEU A 304 4.13 9.93 6.70
N SER A 305 3.75 10.54 7.80
CA SER A 305 3.76 12.00 7.98
C SER A 305 4.71 12.40 9.11
N GLY A 306 4.18 12.84 10.21
CA GLY A 306 4.88 13.26 11.41
C GLY A 306 3.93 13.31 12.58
N PHE A 307 4.49 13.65 13.73
CA PHE A 307 3.73 13.85 14.96
C PHE A 307 4.30 15.06 15.68
N PRO A 308 3.43 16.03 16.12
CA PRO A 308 3.85 17.18 16.89
C PRO A 308 4.26 16.81 18.31
#